data_a815b5badf852dca80a4521ef66c329d
#
_entry.id   a815b5badf852dca80a4521ef66c329d
#
_cell.length_a   1.000
_cell.length_b   1.000
_cell.length_c   1.000
_cell.angle_alpha   90.00
_cell.angle_beta   90.00
_cell.angle_gamma   90.00
#
_symmetry.space_group_name_H-M   'P 1'
#
loop_
_entity.id
_entity.type
_entity.pdbx_description
1 polymer ?
#
loop_
_entity_poly.entity_id
_entity_poly.type
_entity_poly.pdbx_seq_one_letter_code
_entity_poly.pdbx_strand_id
1 'polypeptide(L)'
;VIREKGSNSEREMAYMMSIAGFNVKDIHMTDIISGKENLEDIQLLVAVGGFSNSDVLGSAKGWAGSFIHNPKAKNAITSFFNRNDTISLGVCNGCQLFIELGLIHKDHSVKPKMKHNDSNKFECIFSSVDIVPSPSIMLKGLEGSRLGVWSAHGEGKFDLPYTEDKYSIAAKYSYESYPANPNGSKFNTAMLVSDD
;
A
#
# COMPACT_ATOMS: atom_id res chain seq x y z
N VAL A 1 -8.78 -5.08 -8.78
CA VAL A 1 -8.28 -3.71 -8.49
C VAL A 1 -9.38 -2.94 -7.79
N ILE A 2 -9.11 -2.40 -6.59
CA ILE A 2 -10.06 -1.53 -5.88
C ILE A 2 -9.68 -0.07 -6.06
N ARG A 3 -10.69 0.78 -6.19
CA ARG A 3 -10.51 2.23 -6.35
C ARG A 3 -11.59 3.03 -5.64
N GLU A 4 -11.27 4.29 -5.35
CA GLU A 4 -12.16 5.27 -4.74
C GLU A 4 -12.17 6.55 -5.60
N LYS A 5 -13.13 7.41 -5.39
CA LYS A 5 -13.18 8.73 -6.03
C LYS A 5 -11.87 9.49 -5.75
N GLY A 6 -11.18 9.90 -6.81
CA GLY A 6 -9.89 10.60 -6.74
C GLY A 6 -8.66 9.70 -6.77
N SER A 7 -8.82 8.37 -6.70
CA SER A 7 -7.72 7.45 -7.03
C SER A 7 -7.42 7.48 -8.54
N ASN A 8 -6.25 7.03 -8.94
CA ASN A 8 -5.86 6.93 -10.34
C ASN A 8 -4.97 5.70 -10.59
N SER A 9 -4.60 5.48 -11.86
CA SER A 9 -3.80 4.34 -12.33
C SER A 9 -4.53 2.99 -12.25
N GLU A 10 -5.83 2.99 -12.08
CA GLU A 10 -6.62 1.75 -12.07
C GLU A 10 -6.58 1.00 -13.40
N ARG A 11 -6.53 1.72 -14.51
CA ARG A 11 -6.46 1.13 -15.86
C ARG A 11 -5.11 0.52 -16.13
N GLU A 12 -4.03 1.25 -15.82
CA GLU A 12 -2.67 0.78 -15.95
C GLU A 12 -2.42 -0.43 -15.07
N MET A 13 -2.90 -0.40 -13.83
CA MET A 13 -2.81 -1.53 -12.92
C MET A 13 -3.60 -2.74 -13.43
N ALA A 14 -4.83 -2.55 -13.86
CA ALA A 14 -5.66 -3.60 -14.43
C ALA A 14 -5.00 -4.24 -15.66
N TYR A 15 -4.42 -3.42 -16.53
CA TYR A 15 -3.67 -3.89 -17.70
C TYR A 15 -2.45 -4.72 -17.31
N MET A 16 -1.65 -4.23 -16.39
CA MET A 16 -0.44 -4.95 -15.91
C MET A 16 -0.81 -6.28 -15.23
N MET A 17 -1.86 -6.30 -14.43
CA MET A 17 -2.34 -7.54 -13.81
C MET A 17 -2.85 -8.54 -14.86
N SER A 18 -3.54 -8.05 -15.90
CA SER A 18 -3.98 -8.90 -17.03
C SER A 18 -2.80 -9.50 -17.80
N ILE A 19 -1.74 -8.72 -18.07
CA ILE A 19 -0.51 -9.23 -18.70
C ILE A 19 0.17 -10.27 -17.79
N ALA A 20 0.14 -10.09 -16.48
CA ALA A 20 0.66 -11.04 -15.51
C ALA A 20 -0.18 -12.32 -15.39
N GLY A 21 -1.30 -12.43 -16.14
CA GLY A 21 -2.12 -13.63 -16.21
C GLY A 21 -3.31 -13.66 -15.26
N PHE A 22 -3.61 -12.57 -14.58
CA PHE A 22 -4.78 -12.48 -13.70
C PHE A 22 -6.08 -12.17 -14.49
N ASN A 23 -7.17 -12.73 -14.03
CA ASN A 23 -8.51 -12.30 -14.46
C ASN A 23 -8.92 -11.08 -13.61
N VAL A 24 -8.89 -9.90 -14.21
CA VAL A 24 -8.99 -8.64 -13.47
C VAL A 24 -10.44 -8.17 -13.35
N LYS A 25 -10.81 -7.79 -12.12
CA LYS A 25 -12.08 -7.14 -11.79
C LYS A 25 -11.79 -5.74 -11.28
N ASP A 26 -12.41 -4.72 -11.89
CA ASP A 26 -12.35 -3.32 -11.41
C ASP A 26 -13.52 -3.09 -10.46
N ILE A 27 -13.21 -2.73 -9.21
CA ILE A 27 -14.21 -2.59 -8.13
C ILE A 27 -14.11 -1.19 -7.54
N HIS A 28 -15.18 -0.43 -7.69
CA HIS A 28 -15.30 0.87 -7.02
C HIS A 28 -15.84 0.72 -5.59
N MET A 29 -15.40 1.58 -4.67
CA MET A 29 -15.85 1.53 -3.27
C MET A 29 -17.37 1.57 -3.10
N THR A 30 -18.10 2.24 -4.01
CA THR A 30 -19.56 2.24 -3.99
C THR A 30 -20.18 0.85 -4.10
N ASP A 31 -19.53 -0.07 -4.83
CA ASP A 31 -20.01 -1.45 -4.97
C ASP A 31 -19.77 -2.26 -3.69
N ILE A 32 -18.65 -2.01 -3.00
CA ILE A 32 -18.37 -2.64 -1.70
C ILE A 32 -19.32 -2.08 -0.61
N ILE A 33 -19.49 -0.76 -0.55
CA ILE A 33 -20.37 -0.07 0.41
C ILE A 33 -21.82 -0.52 0.26
N SER A 34 -22.30 -0.67 -0.97
CA SER A 34 -23.67 -1.14 -1.25
C SER A 34 -23.83 -2.64 -0.95
N GLY A 35 -22.75 -3.40 -0.92
CA GLY A 35 -22.73 -4.85 -0.78
C GLY A 35 -22.99 -5.59 -2.09
N LYS A 36 -22.86 -4.91 -3.23
CA LYS A 36 -22.86 -5.54 -4.56
C LYS A 36 -21.60 -6.38 -4.75
N GLU A 37 -20.49 -5.96 -4.13
CA GLU A 37 -19.22 -6.67 -4.09
C GLU A 37 -18.83 -6.97 -2.63
N ASN A 38 -18.31 -8.19 -2.39
CA ASN A 38 -17.95 -8.68 -1.06
C ASN A 38 -16.50 -9.24 -0.99
N LEU A 39 -15.78 -9.27 -2.10
CA LEU A 39 -14.41 -9.74 -2.27
C LEU A 39 -14.20 -11.26 -2.07
N GLU A 40 -15.26 -12.06 -1.98
CA GLU A 40 -15.15 -13.50 -1.73
C GLU A 40 -14.47 -14.26 -2.88
N ASP A 41 -14.68 -13.81 -4.12
CA ASP A 41 -14.09 -14.39 -5.34
C ASP A 41 -12.72 -13.82 -5.71
N ILE A 42 -12.15 -12.93 -4.87
CA ILE A 42 -10.88 -12.25 -5.13
C ILE A 42 -9.75 -12.98 -4.39
N GLN A 43 -8.66 -13.31 -5.11
CA GLN A 43 -7.42 -13.84 -4.54
C GLN A 43 -6.32 -12.77 -4.42
N LEU A 44 -6.26 -11.82 -5.36
CA LEU A 44 -5.33 -10.69 -5.29
C LEU A 44 -6.09 -9.38 -5.22
N LEU A 45 -5.94 -8.67 -4.11
CA LEU A 45 -6.49 -7.33 -3.92
C LEU A 45 -5.42 -6.27 -4.19
N VAL A 46 -5.63 -5.42 -5.18
CA VAL A 46 -4.74 -4.29 -5.45
C VAL A 46 -5.45 -2.98 -5.15
N ALA A 47 -4.91 -2.21 -4.22
CA ALA A 47 -5.33 -0.84 -3.94
C ALA A 47 -4.40 0.13 -4.65
N VAL A 48 -4.96 0.94 -5.56
CA VAL A 48 -4.19 1.85 -6.42
C VAL A 48 -3.84 3.16 -5.74
N GLY A 49 -3.01 3.95 -6.40
CA GLY A 49 -2.58 5.26 -5.96
C GLY A 49 -3.59 6.39 -6.24
N GLY A 50 -3.13 7.61 -6.14
CA GLY A 50 -3.89 8.82 -6.37
C GLY A 50 -4.16 9.61 -5.09
N PHE A 51 -5.29 10.31 -5.07
CA PHE A 51 -5.72 11.18 -3.98
C PHE A 51 -7.19 10.87 -3.64
N SER A 52 -7.41 9.71 -3.01
CA SER A 52 -8.75 9.26 -2.64
C SER A 52 -9.48 10.32 -1.79
N ASN A 53 -10.73 10.62 -2.14
CA ASN A 53 -11.51 11.67 -1.50
C ASN A 53 -10.78 13.03 -1.43
N SER A 54 -9.96 13.34 -2.45
CA SER A 54 -9.11 14.54 -2.55
C SER A 54 -8.11 14.69 -1.41
N ASP A 55 -7.83 13.61 -0.69
CA ASP A 55 -6.95 13.53 0.50
C ASP A 55 -7.21 14.62 1.56
N VAL A 56 -8.46 15.08 1.67
CA VAL A 56 -8.85 16.19 2.57
C VAL A 56 -8.45 15.91 4.03
N LEU A 57 -8.49 14.64 4.44
CA LEU A 57 -8.09 14.21 5.79
C LEU A 57 -6.63 13.75 5.85
N GLY A 58 -5.93 13.71 4.72
CA GLY A 58 -4.59 13.18 4.55
C GLY A 58 -4.51 11.65 4.52
N SER A 59 -3.43 11.12 3.94
CA SER A 59 -3.00 9.71 4.01
C SER A 59 -4.11 8.66 3.85
N ALA A 60 -4.98 8.80 2.86
CA ALA A 60 -6.10 7.91 2.56
C ALA A 60 -7.12 7.71 3.71
N LYS A 61 -7.15 8.58 4.71
CA LYS A 61 -8.07 8.45 5.86
C LYS A 61 -9.55 8.46 5.46
N GLY A 62 -9.91 9.26 4.44
CA GLY A 62 -11.27 9.26 3.89
C GLY A 62 -11.64 7.90 3.31
N TRP A 63 -10.74 7.29 2.55
CA TRP A 63 -10.94 5.94 1.99
C TRP A 63 -11.01 4.88 3.09
N ALA A 64 -10.08 4.91 4.05
CA ALA A 64 -10.12 4.03 5.22
C ALA A 64 -11.42 4.18 6.02
N GLY A 65 -11.91 5.41 6.18
CA GLY A 65 -13.19 5.71 6.83
C GLY A 65 -14.36 4.99 6.16
N SER A 66 -14.36 4.86 4.85
CA SER A 66 -15.39 4.12 4.10
C SER A 66 -15.43 2.62 4.48
N PHE A 67 -14.27 2.02 4.77
CA PHE A 67 -14.19 0.65 5.28
C PHE A 67 -14.58 0.55 6.75
N ILE A 68 -14.06 1.46 7.58
CA ILE A 68 -14.22 1.40 9.05
C ILE A 68 -15.69 1.60 9.46
N HIS A 69 -16.37 2.57 8.83
CA HIS A 69 -17.70 3.03 9.25
C HIS A 69 -18.86 2.40 8.47
N ASN A 70 -18.59 1.64 7.40
CA ASN A 70 -19.61 0.91 6.68
C ASN A 70 -19.54 -0.59 7.03
N PRO A 71 -20.58 -1.19 7.62
CA PRO A 71 -20.55 -2.59 8.06
C PRO A 71 -20.26 -3.59 6.93
N LYS A 72 -20.81 -3.36 5.73
CA LYS A 72 -20.60 -4.25 4.58
C LYS A 72 -19.16 -4.19 4.08
N ALA A 73 -18.61 -2.98 3.93
CA ALA A 73 -17.24 -2.78 3.51
C ALA A 73 -16.26 -3.32 4.55
N LYS A 74 -16.51 -3.07 5.83
CA LYS A 74 -15.71 -3.62 6.93
C LYS A 74 -15.70 -5.15 6.90
N ASN A 75 -16.86 -5.77 6.74
CA ASN A 75 -16.94 -7.23 6.66
C ASN A 75 -16.19 -7.77 5.44
N ALA A 76 -16.36 -7.16 4.27
CA ALA A 76 -15.68 -7.59 3.04
C ALA A 76 -14.16 -7.58 3.19
N ILE A 77 -13.58 -6.47 3.67
CA ILE A 77 -12.13 -6.35 3.82
C ILE A 77 -11.59 -7.26 4.93
N THR A 78 -12.31 -7.38 6.05
CA THR A 78 -11.92 -8.27 7.15
C THR A 78 -11.95 -9.73 6.72
N SER A 79 -13.01 -10.16 6.02
CA SER A 79 -13.12 -11.52 5.49
C SER A 79 -12.02 -11.82 4.48
N PHE A 80 -11.68 -10.87 3.60
CA PHE A 80 -10.59 -11.02 2.64
C PHE A 80 -9.25 -11.26 3.35
N PHE A 81 -8.87 -10.42 4.31
CA PHE A 81 -7.59 -10.51 5.04
C PHE A 81 -7.52 -11.64 6.07
N ASN A 82 -8.62 -12.34 6.36
CA ASN A 82 -8.65 -13.54 7.21
C ASN A 82 -8.52 -14.85 6.42
N ARG A 83 -8.49 -14.78 5.09
CA ARG A 83 -8.31 -15.95 4.23
C ARG A 83 -6.84 -16.24 4.00
N ASN A 84 -6.48 -17.53 3.90
CA ASN A 84 -5.10 -17.99 3.66
C ASN A 84 -4.75 -18.11 2.16
N ASP A 85 -5.73 -17.92 1.27
CA ASP A 85 -5.57 -18.03 -0.19
C ASP A 85 -5.56 -16.66 -0.89
N THR A 86 -5.29 -15.59 -0.14
CA THR A 86 -5.30 -14.23 -0.64
C THR A 86 -3.96 -13.53 -0.46
N ILE A 87 -3.66 -12.64 -1.39
CA ILE A 87 -2.54 -11.71 -1.31
C ILE A 87 -3.02 -10.29 -1.61
N SER A 88 -2.27 -9.29 -1.16
CA SER A 88 -2.65 -7.90 -1.38
C SER A 88 -1.46 -7.02 -1.76
N LEU A 89 -1.73 -5.97 -2.52
CA LEU A 89 -0.76 -4.95 -2.91
C LEU A 89 -1.37 -3.56 -2.76
N GLY A 90 -0.76 -2.73 -1.95
CA GLY A 90 -1.09 -1.30 -1.84
C GLY A 90 -0.01 -0.44 -2.45
N VAL A 91 -0.35 0.42 -3.39
CA VAL A 91 0.59 1.32 -4.05
C VAL A 91 0.24 2.77 -3.73
N CYS A 92 1.22 3.54 -3.23
CA CYS A 92 1.06 4.97 -2.94
C CYS A 92 -0.13 5.21 -1.99
N ASN A 93 -1.22 5.81 -2.45
CA ASN A 93 -2.45 6.01 -1.66
C ASN A 93 -3.07 4.68 -1.19
N GLY A 94 -2.95 3.61 -1.97
CA GLY A 94 -3.35 2.25 -1.55
C GLY A 94 -2.47 1.69 -0.41
N CYS A 95 -1.18 2.01 -0.38
CA CYS A 95 -0.31 1.67 0.74
C CYS A 95 -0.75 2.43 2.01
N GLN A 96 -1.02 3.72 1.88
CA GLN A 96 -1.57 4.53 2.98
C GLN A 96 -2.89 3.94 3.50
N LEU A 97 -3.78 3.48 2.60
CA LEU A 97 -5.02 2.81 2.98
C LEU A 97 -4.77 1.60 3.88
N PHE A 98 -3.86 0.71 3.49
CA PHE A 98 -3.58 -0.50 4.27
C PHE A 98 -2.96 -0.18 5.64
N ILE A 99 -2.11 0.85 5.71
CA ILE A 99 -1.57 1.36 6.98
C ILE A 99 -2.67 1.95 7.87
N GLU A 100 -3.57 2.80 7.33
CA GLU A 100 -4.67 3.40 8.09
C GLU A 100 -5.71 2.36 8.56
N LEU A 101 -5.90 1.28 7.81
CA LEU A 101 -6.74 0.16 8.22
C LEU A 101 -6.04 -0.77 9.25
N GLY A 102 -4.76 -0.55 9.54
CA GLY A 102 -3.99 -1.38 10.47
C GLY A 102 -3.75 -2.80 9.98
N LEU A 103 -3.74 -3.02 8.66
CA LEU A 103 -3.59 -4.34 8.04
C LEU A 103 -2.11 -4.79 7.96
N ILE A 104 -1.19 -3.86 8.13
CA ILE A 104 0.25 -4.15 8.11
C ILE A 104 0.74 -4.23 9.56
N HIS A 105 1.43 -5.32 9.92
CA HIS A 105 1.89 -5.63 11.28
C HIS A 105 0.74 -5.54 12.31
N LYS A 106 -0.25 -6.39 12.13
CA LYS A 106 -1.47 -6.43 12.98
C LYS A 106 -1.17 -6.65 14.46
N ASP A 107 -0.07 -7.32 14.78
CA ASP A 107 0.32 -7.67 16.17
C ASP A 107 0.97 -6.50 16.93
N HIS A 108 1.41 -5.46 16.23
CA HIS A 108 2.01 -4.30 16.88
C HIS A 108 0.97 -3.51 17.69
N SER A 109 1.24 -3.27 18.97
CA SER A 109 0.37 -2.45 19.83
C SER A 109 0.34 -0.98 19.36
N VAL A 110 1.46 -0.48 18.83
CA VAL A 110 1.54 0.82 18.16
C VAL A 110 1.76 0.59 16.67
N LYS A 111 0.76 0.97 15.86
CA LYS A 111 0.77 0.72 14.43
C LYS A 111 1.75 1.63 13.67
N PRO A 112 2.34 1.16 12.56
CA PRO A 112 2.98 2.04 11.59
C PRO A 112 2.06 3.18 11.14
N LYS A 113 2.64 4.29 10.73
CA LYS A 113 1.90 5.43 10.18
C LYS A 113 2.58 5.96 8.93
N MET A 114 1.79 6.55 8.05
CA MET A 114 2.31 7.37 6.97
C MET A 114 2.27 8.84 7.40
N LYS A 115 3.35 9.57 7.13
CA LYS A 115 3.50 11.00 7.48
C LYS A 115 3.90 11.81 6.25
N HIS A 116 3.80 13.13 6.38
CA HIS A 116 4.37 14.05 5.40
C HIS A 116 5.85 13.77 5.19
N ASN A 117 6.30 13.92 3.95
CA ASN A 117 7.72 13.89 3.62
C ASN A 117 8.47 14.92 4.46
N ASP A 118 9.73 14.66 4.78
CA ASP A 118 10.56 15.60 5.56
C ASP A 118 10.76 16.95 4.86
N SER A 119 10.67 16.96 3.53
CA SER A 119 10.70 18.18 2.72
C SER A 119 9.43 19.04 2.84
N ASN A 120 8.34 18.53 3.42
CA ASN A 120 7.01 19.13 3.44
C ASN A 120 6.46 19.47 2.04
N LYS A 121 6.90 18.74 1.03
CA LYS A 121 6.49 18.92 -0.37
C LYS A 121 6.04 17.59 -0.97
N PHE A 122 5.28 17.68 -2.06
CA PHE A 122 5.08 16.56 -2.95
C PHE A 122 6.40 16.31 -3.70
N GLU A 123 6.99 15.14 -3.47
CA GLU A 123 8.20 14.73 -4.18
C GLU A 123 7.82 13.84 -5.36
N CYS A 124 8.40 14.14 -6.52
CA CYS A 124 8.31 13.32 -7.71
C CYS A 124 9.73 13.07 -8.23
N ILE A 125 10.35 11.99 -7.74
CA ILE A 125 11.78 11.72 -7.92
C ILE A 125 11.97 10.30 -8.43
N PHE A 126 12.81 10.13 -9.46
CA PHE A 126 13.32 8.83 -9.85
C PHE A 126 14.44 8.43 -8.91
N SER A 127 14.19 7.40 -8.12
CA SER A 127 15.09 6.92 -7.08
C SER A 127 15.44 5.45 -7.30
N SER A 128 16.39 4.93 -6.54
CA SER A 128 16.73 3.51 -6.55
C SER A 128 16.35 2.85 -5.23
N VAL A 129 15.89 1.60 -5.34
CA VAL A 129 15.60 0.76 -4.19
C VAL A 129 16.35 -0.57 -4.31
N ASP A 130 16.83 -1.06 -3.20
CA ASP A 130 17.43 -2.38 -3.06
C ASP A 130 16.37 -3.34 -2.52
N ILE A 131 16.17 -4.46 -3.23
CA ILE A 131 15.29 -5.53 -2.78
C ILE A 131 16.04 -6.34 -1.74
N VAL A 132 15.49 -6.39 -0.54
CA VAL A 132 16.13 -7.09 0.59
C VAL A 132 15.38 -8.39 0.92
N PRO A 133 16.04 -9.39 1.56
CA PRO A 133 15.39 -10.62 1.98
C PRO A 133 14.17 -10.34 2.85
N SER A 134 13.03 -10.90 2.47
CA SER A 134 11.76 -10.69 3.15
C SER A 134 10.77 -11.83 2.84
N PRO A 135 9.66 -11.97 3.57
CA PRO A 135 8.62 -12.95 3.26
C PRO A 135 7.79 -12.61 2.01
N SER A 136 8.10 -11.52 1.29
CA SER A 136 7.33 -11.08 0.12
C SER A 136 7.26 -12.15 -0.98
N ILE A 137 6.07 -12.63 -1.25
CA ILE A 137 5.81 -13.56 -2.36
C ILE A 137 6.06 -12.88 -3.71
N MET A 138 5.69 -11.60 -3.84
CA MET A 138 5.79 -10.84 -5.09
C MET A 138 7.23 -10.51 -5.49
N LEU A 139 8.14 -10.42 -4.53
CA LEU A 139 9.55 -10.08 -4.77
C LEU A 139 10.49 -11.29 -4.67
N LYS A 140 9.93 -12.50 -4.51
CA LYS A 140 10.71 -13.73 -4.41
C LYS A 140 11.58 -13.92 -5.65
N GLY A 141 12.87 -14.13 -5.43
CA GLY A 141 13.86 -14.30 -6.50
C GLY A 141 14.44 -12.98 -7.03
N LEU A 142 14.04 -11.83 -6.48
CA LEU A 142 14.62 -10.52 -6.81
C LEU A 142 15.56 -9.99 -5.72
N GLU A 143 15.77 -10.74 -4.65
CA GLU A 143 16.62 -10.35 -3.52
C GLU A 143 18.04 -10.00 -4.01
N GLY A 144 18.57 -8.90 -3.52
CA GLY A 144 19.88 -8.37 -3.91
C GLY A 144 19.87 -7.56 -5.22
N SER A 145 18.75 -7.47 -5.92
CA SER A 145 18.63 -6.59 -7.08
C SER A 145 18.38 -5.14 -6.68
N ARG A 146 18.85 -4.23 -7.54
CA ARG A 146 18.59 -2.78 -7.44
C ARG A 146 17.67 -2.34 -8.57
N LEU A 147 16.56 -1.71 -8.23
CA LEU A 147 15.56 -1.26 -9.19
C LEU A 147 15.44 0.26 -9.17
N GLY A 148 15.25 0.86 -10.34
CA GLY A 148 14.85 2.27 -10.45
C GLY A 148 13.34 2.39 -10.30
N VAL A 149 12.88 3.28 -9.43
CA VAL A 149 11.46 3.51 -9.17
C VAL A 149 11.13 4.99 -9.12
N TRP A 150 9.93 5.35 -9.53
CA TRP A 150 9.39 6.68 -9.30
C TRP A 150 8.73 6.75 -7.93
N SER A 151 9.21 7.67 -7.08
CA SER A 151 8.52 8.07 -5.86
C SER A 151 7.72 9.34 -6.14
N ALA A 152 6.41 9.28 -6.01
CA ALA A 152 5.50 10.40 -6.34
C ALA A 152 4.45 10.54 -5.24
N HIS A 153 4.78 11.21 -4.14
CA HIS A 153 3.86 11.43 -3.01
C HIS A 153 4.29 12.57 -2.08
N GLY A 154 3.31 13.13 -1.36
CA GLY A 154 3.52 14.16 -0.32
C GLY A 154 3.56 13.55 1.09
N GLU A 155 2.95 12.40 1.30
CA GLU A 155 2.82 11.70 2.58
C GLU A 155 3.34 10.26 2.43
N GLY A 156 4.60 10.12 1.99
CA GLY A 156 5.24 8.84 1.73
C GLY A 156 6.21 8.37 2.82
N LYS A 157 6.33 9.12 3.92
CA LYS A 157 7.23 8.80 5.01
C LYS A 157 6.68 7.71 5.90
N PHE A 158 7.32 6.54 5.89
CA PHE A 158 7.05 5.51 6.88
C PHE A 158 7.56 5.94 8.26
N ASP A 159 6.63 6.10 9.20
CA ASP A 159 6.92 6.28 10.63
C ASP A 159 6.72 4.94 11.35
N LEU A 160 7.84 4.33 11.70
CA LEU A 160 7.91 2.99 12.26
C LEU A 160 8.30 3.08 13.74
N PRO A 161 7.37 2.88 14.69
CA PRO A 161 7.61 3.15 16.12
C PRO A 161 8.61 2.21 16.80
N TYR A 162 8.79 1.00 16.30
CA TYR A 162 9.71 0.01 16.87
C TYR A 162 11.09 0.03 16.20
N THR A 163 11.97 -0.89 16.61
CA THR A 163 13.27 -1.15 15.97
C THR A 163 13.09 -1.90 14.65
N GLU A 164 14.09 -1.84 13.79
CA GLU A 164 14.01 -2.35 12.43
C GLU A 164 13.68 -3.85 12.36
N ASP A 165 14.22 -4.63 13.30
CA ASP A 165 14.01 -6.09 13.41
C ASP A 165 12.54 -6.49 13.67
N LYS A 166 11.68 -5.53 13.97
CA LYS A 166 10.23 -5.72 14.14
C LYS A 166 9.42 -5.49 12.86
N TYR A 167 10.09 -5.30 11.73
CA TYR A 167 9.42 -5.02 10.47
C TYR A 167 9.95 -5.88 9.34
N SER A 168 9.05 -6.46 8.57
CA SER A 168 9.37 -7.14 7.32
C SER A 168 9.49 -6.11 6.20
N ILE A 169 10.69 -5.50 6.07
CA ILE A 169 11.00 -4.56 5.00
C ILE A 169 11.40 -5.36 3.77
N ALA A 170 10.73 -5.15 2.64
CA ALA A 170 11.00 -5.87 1.39
C ALA A 170 11.84 -5.05 0.39
N ALA A 171 11.79 -3.73 0.48
CA ALA A 171 12.63 -2.85 -0.31
C ALA A 171 13.05 -1.63 0.51
N LYS A 172 14.28 -1.19 0.31
CA LYS A 172 14.86 0.00 0.93
C LYS A 172 15.34 0.96 -0.14
N TYR A 173 15.17 2.27 0.09
CA TYR A 173 15.90 3.26 -0.69
C TYR A 173 17.39 3.00 -0.56
N SER A 174 18.11 3.03 -1.68
CA SER A 174 19.52 2.61 -1.73
C SER A 174 20.46 3.50 -0.93
N TYR A 175 20.04 4.72 -0.60
CA TYR A 175 20.81 5.69 0.21
C TYR A 175 19.89 6.39 1.21
N GLU A 176 20.43 6.77 2.37
CA GLU A 176 19.65 7.33 3.48
C GLU A 176 19.25 8.79 3.26
N SER A 177 20.10 9.56 2.59
CA SER A 177 19.90 11.00 2.47
C SER A 177 18.99 11.37 1.30
N TYR A 178 18.32 12.51 1.44
CA TYR A 178 17.66 13.17 0.32
C TYR A 178 18.66 13.52 -0.79
N PRO A 179 18.36 13.35 -2.08
CA PRO A 179 17.05 12.98 -2.63
C PRO A 179 16.82 11.47 -2.79
N ALA A 180 17.77 10.63 -2.42
CA ALA A 180 17.69 9.18 -2.65
C ALA A 180 16.66 8.50 -1.76
N ASN A 181 16.49 8.93 -0.49
CA ASN A 181 15.32 8.66 0.33
C ASN A 181 14.41 9.91 0.30
N PRO A 182 13.49 10.00 -0.68
CA PRO A 182 12.78 11.25 -0.95
C PRO A 182 11.77 11.63 0.14
N ASN A 183 11.35 10.65 0.94
CA ASN A 183 10.33 10.84 1.95
C ASN A 183 10.90 11.04 3.35
N GLY A 184 12.15 10.64 3.59
CA GLY A 184 12.73 10.55 4.94
C GLY A 184 12.20 9.36 5.73
N SER A 185 11.82 8.29 5.04
CA SER A 185 11.30 7.07 5.67
C SER A 185 12.33 6.43 6.60
N LYS A 186 11.88 6.04 7.80
CA LYS A 186 12.72 5.37 8.79
C LYS A 186 13.24 4.05 8.24
N PHE A 187 14.50 3.72 8.53
CA PHE A 187 15.22 2.54 8.01
C PHE A 187 15.29 2.48 6.48
N ASN A 188 15.19 3.63 5.80
CA ASN A 188 15.12 3.73 4.33
C ASN A 188 13.97 2.94 3.71
N THR A 189 12.93 2.68 4.45
CA THR A 189 11.83 1.83 4.02
C THR A 189 11.13 2.39 2.79
N ALA A 190 11.13 1.60 1.72
CA ALA A 190 10.37 1.86 0.49
C ALA A 190 9.16 0.92 0.36
N MET A 191 9.25 -0.29 0.93
CA MET A 191 8.17 -1.28 0.91
C MET A 191 8.15 -2.09 2.20
N LEU A 192 6.97 -2.24 2.79
CA LEU A 192 6.68 -3.14 3.91
C LEU A 192 5.87 -4.35 3.44
N VAL A 193 6.09 -5.47 4.10
CA VAL A 193 5.30 -6.71 3.93
C VAL A 193 4.65 -7.05 5.26
N SER A 194 3.45 -7.58 5.23
CA SER A 194 2.83 -8.23 6.37
C SER A 194 3.49 -9.59 6.61
N ASP A 195 3.56 -10.02 7.85
CA ASP A 195 4.15 -11.33 8.23
C ASP A 195 3.14 -12.47 8.09
N ASP A 196 1.89 -12.17 7.77
CA ASP A 196 0.74 -13.07 7.61
C ASP A 196 0.20 -13.11 6.17
#